data_615e2ee2719be6eccd4f604f8a9afbdb
#
_entry.id   615e2ee2719be6eccd4f604f8a9afbdb
#
_cell.length_a   1.000
_cell.length_b   1.000
_cell.length_c   1.000
_cell.angle_alpha   90.00
_cell.angle_beta   90.00
_cell.angle_gamma   90.00
#
_symmetry.space_group_name_H-M   'P 1'
#
loop_
_entity.id
_entity.type
_entity.pdbx_description
1 polymer ?
#
loop_
_entity_poly.entity_id
_entity_poly.type
_entity_poly.pdbx_seq_one_letter_code
_entity_poly.pdbx_strand_id
1 'polypeptide(L)'
;MKSIRNKFVLIMIGCILICSFAISAIGIFGIDNISNENSETIMKLQASTSAQSLEKLFSSVELAMNTCNDYAVSRFDSIEKFKNDPDTLERYNDSVGQLIKNVLNNTDAAISGYIRYNPELKLSSDGVFWVKDSEKIVAHQCIV
;
A
#
# COMPACT_ATOMS: atom_id res chain seq x y z
N MET A 1 22.88 -60.31 -49.57
CA MET A 1 21.48 -59.79 -49.58
C MET A 1 21.17 -59.24 -48.18
N LYS A 2 21.08 -57.91 -48.00
CA LYS A 2 20.64 -57.37 -46.75
C LYS A 2 19.18 -57.73 -46.53
N SER A 3 18.89 -58.46 -45.48
CA SER A 3 17.56 -59.00 -45.16
C SER A 3 16.49 -57.91 -45.20
N ILE A 4 15.37 -58.20 -45.87
CA ILE A 4 14.17 -57.34 -45.92
C ILE A 4 13.80 -56.84 -44.50
N ARG A 5 14.01 -57.68 -43.50
CA ARG A 5 13.81 -57.37 -42.11
C ARG A 5 14.63 -56.14 -41.62
N ASN A 6 15.90 -56.01 -42.02
CA ASN A 6 16.75 -54.89 -41.61
C ASN A 6 16.31 -53.58 -42.28
N LYS A 7 15.81 -53.61 -43.51
CA LYS A 7 15.26 -52.43 -44.18
C LYS A 7 13.99 -51.94 -43.49
N PHE A 8 13.13 -52.87 -43.06
CA PHE A 8 11.89 -52.54 -42.36
C PHE A 8 12.14 -51.94 -41.01
N VAL A 9 13.07 -52.48 -40.22
CA VAL A 9 13.48 -51.94 -38.93
C VAL A 9 14.07 -50.53 -39.05
N LEU A 10 14.88 -50.28 -40.10
CA LEU A 10 15.50 -48.97 -40.31
C LEU A 10 14.47 -47.91 -40.69
N ILE A 11 13.45 -48.27 -41.47
CA ILE A 11 12.33 -47.37 -41.82
C ILE A 11 11.51 -47.05 -40.56
N MET A 12 11.19 -48.06 -39.71
CA MET A 12 10.43 -47.82 -38.48
C MET A 12 11.19 -46.90 -37.52
N ILE A 13 12.48 -47.10 -37.31
CA ILE A 13 13.31 -46.22 -36.48
C ILE A 13 13.33 -44.80 -37.04
N GLY A 14 13.45 -44.64 -38.36
CA GLY A 14 13.41 -43.34 -39.00
C GLY A 14 12.07 -42.60 -38.77
N CYS A 15 10.95 -43.31 -38.92
CA CYS A 15 9.63 -42.71 -38.65
C CYS A 15 9.48 -42.29 -37.20
N ILE A 16 9.93 -43.10 -36.24
CA ILE A 16 9.85 -42.77 -34.80
C ILE A 16 10.68 -41.51 -34.48
N LEU A 17 11.89 -41.40 -35.03
CA LEU A 17 12.75 -40.23 -34.83
C LEU A 17 12.13 -38.95 -35.41
N ILE A 18 11.56 -39.03 -36.63
CA ILE A 18 10.90 -37.90 -37.27
C ILE A 18 9.69 -37.44 -36.44
N CYS A 19 8.84 -38.35 -35.99
CA CYS A 19 7.69 -38.03 -35.15
C CYS A 19 8.10 -37.43 -33.81
N SER A 20 9.13 -37.98 -33.16
CA SER A 20 9.63 -37.46 -31.89
C SER A 20 10.19 -36.05 -32.06
N PHE A 21 10.92 -35.77 -33.12
CA PHE A 21 11.46 -34.47 -33.45
C PHE A 21 10.35 -33.43 -33.70
N ALA A 22 9.33 -33.82 -34.46
CA ALA A 22 8.18 -32.96 -34.75
C ALA A 22 7.39 -32.60 -33.48
N ILE A 23 7.14 -33.55 -32.59
CA ILE A 23 6.44 -33.32 -31.32
C ILE A 23 7.26 -32.41 -30.42
N SER A 24 8.57 -32.64 -30.34
CA SER A 24 9.46 -31.78 -29.52
C SER A 24 9.53 -30.36 -30.05
N ALA A 25 9.60 -30.16 -31.35
CA ALA A 25 9.59 -28.83 -31.94
C ALA A 25 8.29 -28.07 -31.65
N ILE A 26 7.14 -28.70 -31.84
CA ILE A 26 5.82 -28.11 -31.52
C ILE A 26 5.72 -27.78 -30.02
N GLY A 27 6.21 -28.67 -29.16
CA GLY A 27 6.20 -28.47 -27.73
C GLY A 27 7.02 -27.24 -27.28
N ILE A 28 8.24 -27.10 -27.81
CA ILE A 28 9.13 -25.98 -27.47
C ILE A 28 8.52 -24.64 -27.93
N PHE A 29 8.13 -24.55 -29.20
CA PHE A 29 7.53 -23.32 -29.76
C PHE A 29 6.19 -22.97 -29.09
N GLY A 30 5.38 -23.95 -28.71
CA GLY A 30 4.10 -23.73 -28.03
C GLY A 30 4.30 -23.24 -26.60
N ILE A 31 5.26 -23.80 -25.87
CA ILE A 31 5.52 -23.41 -24.46
C ILE A 31 6.12 -22.01 -24.39
N ASP A 32 7.05 -21.66 -25.26
CA ASP A 32 7.68 -20.34 -25.24
C ASP A 32 6.66 -19.21 -25.49
N ASN A 33 5.77 -19.36 -26.44
CA ASN A 33 4.74 -18.35 -26.70
C ASN A 33 3.73 -18.23 -25.56
N ILE A 34 3.22 -19.34 -25.04
CA ILE A 34 2.24 -19.35 -23.94
C ILE A 34 2.88 -18.83 -22.65
N SER A 35 4.13 -19.19 -22.38
CA SER A 35 4.84 -18.76 -21.16
C SER A 35 5.13 -17.27 -21.16
N ASN A 36 5.55 -16.70 -22.29
CA ASN A 36 5.85 -15.28 -22.39
C ASN A 36 4.57 -14.42 -22.28
N GLU A 37 3.51 -14.75 -22.99
CA GLU A 37 2.24 -14.00 -22.90
C GLU A 37 1.62 -14.08 -21.51
N ASN A 38 1.62 -15.26 -20.89
CA ASN A 38 1.09 -15.43 -19.54
C ASN A 38 1.93 -14.68 -18.51
N SER A 39 3.26 -14.71 -18.60
CA SER A 39 4.15 -14.02 -17.67
C SER A 39 3.97 -12.50 -17.77
N GLU A 40 3.87 -11.94 -18.97
CA GLU A 40 3.62 -10.52 -19.18
C GLU A 40 2.24 -10.10 -18.62
N THR A 41 1.22 -10.89 -18.86
CA THR A 41 -0.14 -10.64 -18.37
C THR A 41 -0.20 -10.71 -16.85
N ILE A 42 0.43 -11.71 -16.22
CA ILE A 42 0.50 -11.85 -14.77
C ILE A 42 1.26 -10.68 -14.15
N MET A 43 2.40 -10.28 -14.71
CA MET A 43 3.16 -9.12 -14.23
C MET A 43 2.37 -7.82 -14.34
N LYS A 44 1.67 -7.57 -15.44
CA LYS A 44 0.81 -6.41 -15.62
C LYS A 44 -0.34 -6.40 -14.62
N LEU A 45 -0.99 -7.54 -14.43
CA LEU A 45 -2.09 -7.68 -13.46
C LEU A 45 -1.60 -7.45 -12.03
N GLN A 46 -0.47 -8.01 -11.67
CA GLN A 46 0.13 -7.86 -10.35
C GLN A 46 0.58 -6.42 -10.08
N ALA A 47 1.20 -5.76 -11.06
CA ALA A 47 1.56 -4.35 -10.99
C ALA A 47 0.31 -3.46 -10.84
N SER A 48 -0.73 -3.70 -11.64
CA SER A 48 -2.00 -2.96 -11.55
C SER A 48 -2.68 -3.16 -10.18
N THR A 49 -2.73 -4.39 -9.68
CA THR A 49 -3.32 -4.68 -8.36
C THR A 49 -2.54 -4.00 -7.24
N SER A 50 -1.22 -4.01 -7.32
CA SER A 50 -0.36 -3.32 -6.34
C SER A 50 -0.55 -1.81 -6.40
N ALA A 51 -0.64 -1.22 -7.60
CA ALA A 51 -0.90 0.20 -7.78
C ALA A 51 -2.26 0.61 -7.20
N GLN A 52 -3.31 -0.16 -7.47
CA GLN A 52 -4.64 0.09 -6.90
C GLN A 52 -4.66 -0.03 -5.37
N SER A 53 -3.91 -0.98 -4.82
CA SER A 53 -3.78 -1.12 -3.35
C SER A 53 -3.10 0.09 -2.73
N LEU A 54 -2.02 0.59 -3.34
CA LEU A 54 -1.34 1.81 -2.91
C LEU A 54 -2.24 3.04 -3.02
N GLU A 55 -2.94 3.20 -4.14
CA GLU A 55 -3.89 4.30 -4.35
C GLU A 55 -4.97 4.31 -3.26
N LYS A 56 -5.52 3.13 -2.92
CA LYS A 56 -6.50 3.00 -1.84
C LYS A 56 -5.92 3.40 -0.48
N LEU A 57 -4.67 3.01 -0.18
CA LEU A 57 -3.99 3.41 1.05
C LEU A 57 -3.79 4.93 1.10
N PHE A 58 -3.28 5.55 0.03
CA PHE A 58 -3.10 7.00 -0.03
C PHE A 58 -4.43 7.75 0.09
N SER A 59 -5.46 7.33 -0.62
CA SER A 59 -6.79 7.94 -0.52
C SER A 59 -7.37 7.84 0.90
N SER A 60 -7.12 6.73 1.61
CA SER A 60 -7.58 6.59 3.00
C SER A 60 -6.87 7.55 3.95
N VAL A 61 -5.56 7.77 3.76
CA VAL A 61 -4.78 8.74 4.55
C VAL A 61 -5.21 10.16 4.22
N GLU A 62 -5.41 10.48 2.95
CA GLU A 62 -5.88 11.81 2.52
C GLU A 62 -7.25 12.15 3.12
N LEU A 63 -8.20 11.21 3.06
CA LEU A 63 -9.50 11.38 3.68
C LEU A 63 -9.39 11.58 5.20
N ALA A 64 -8.52 10.82 5.86
CA ALA A 64 -8.24 10.94 7.27
C ALA A 64 -7.68 12.32 7.63
N MET A 65 -6.72 12.82 6.86
CA MET A 65 -6.15 14.16 7.03
C MET A 65 -7.19 15.25 6.84
N ASN A 66 -7.99 15.18 5.78
CA ASN A 66 -9.05 16.15 5.52
C ASN A 66 -10.08 16.17 6.66
N THR A 67 -10.47 15.00 7.16
CA THR A 67 -11.38 14.89 8.30
C THR A 67 -10.80 15.55 9.55
N CYS A 68 -9.53 15.32 9.86
CA CYS A 68 -8.85 15.96 11.00
C CYS A 68 -8.76 17.48 10.82
N ASN A 69 -8.42 17.93 9.61
CA ASN A 69 -8.32 19.36 9.31
C ASN A 69 -9.67 20.07 9.45
N ASP A 70 -10.71 19.53 8.83
CA ASP A 70 -12.06 20.12 8.87
C ASP A 70 -12.59 20.19 10.30
N TYR A 71 -12.36 19.15 11.09
CA TYR A 71 -12.75 19.15 12.49
C TYR A 71 -11.95 20.19 13.29
N ALA A 72 -10.62 20.23 13.12
CA ALA A 72 -9.78 21.19 13.82
C ALA A 72 -10.18 22.63 13.50
N VAL A 73 -10.42 22.93 12.22
CA VAL A 73 -10.90 24.26 11.78
C VAL A 73 -12.29 24.56 12.35
N SER A 74 -13.21 23.60 12.34
CA SER A 74 -14.58 23.79 12.84
C SER A 74 -14.64 24.07 14.36
N ARG A 75 -13.64 23.58 15.12
CA ARG A 75 -13.54 23.77 16.56
C ARG A 75 -12.61 24.92 16.96
N PHE A 76 -11.91 25.49 15.99
CA PHE A 76 -11.04 26.62 16.22
C PHE A 76 -11.87 27.86 16.57
N ASP A 77 -11.57 28.47 17.70
CA ASP A 77 -12.27 29.67 18.16
C ASP A 77 -11.52 30.94 17.69
N SER A 78 -10.55 31.39 18.44
CA SER A 78 -9.67 32.47 18.05
C SER A 78 -8.31 32.36 18.76
N ILE A 79 -7.28 32.90 18.09
CA ILE A 79 -5.93 32.94 18.68
C ILE A 79 -5.88 33.71 19.97
N GLU A 80 -6.63 34.83 20.05
CA GLU A 80 -6.69 35.68 21.26
C GLU A 80 -7.29 34.94 22.45
N LYS A 81 -8.33 34.14 22.20
CA LYS A 81 -8.99 33.35 23.24
C LYS A 81 -8.06 32.25 23.74
N PHE A 82 -7.33 31.58 22.85
CA PHE A 82 -6.35 30.57 23.23
C PHE A 82 -5.16 31.13 24.02
N LYS A 83 -4.77 32.38 23.74
CA LYS A 83 -3.73 33.07 24.55
C LYS A 83 -4.19 33.46 25.93
N ASN A 84 -5.44 33.89 26.06
CA ASN A 84 -5.98 34.45 27.30
C ASN A 84 -6.62 33.38 28.20
N ASP A 85 -7.00 32.24 27.65
CA ASP A 85 -7.66 31.14 28.36
C ASP A 85 -6.98 29.78 28.01
N PRO A 86 -5.98 29.38 28.81
CA PRO A 86 -5.29 28.11 28.63
C PRO A 86 -6.22 26.89 28.71
N ASP A 87 -7.30 26.96 29.52
CA ASP A 87 -8.26 25.84 29.64
C ASP A 87 -9.06 25.63 28.36
N THR A 88 -9.30 26.69 27.59
CA THR A 88 -9.95 26.60 26.28
C THR A 88 -9.01 25.95 25.26
N LEU A 89 -7.70 26.25 25.29
CA LEU A 89 -6.71 25.60 24.45
C LEU A 89 -6.57 24.12 24.80
N GLU A 90 -6.55 23.76 26.09
CA GLU A 90 -6.46 22.39 26.56
C GLU A 90 -7.67 21.56 26.08
N ARG A 91 -8.89 22.07 26.26
CA ARG A 91 -10.12 21.42 25.74
C ARG A 91 -10.12 21.23 24.23
N TYR A 92 -9.59 22.21 23.51
CA TYR A 92 -9.41 22.08 22.06
C TYR A 92 -8.41 20.97 21.72
N ASN A 93 -7.25 20.95 22.39
CA ASN A 93 -6.23 19.91 22.23
C ASN A 93 -6.77 18.52 22.53
N ASP A 94 -7.52 18.36 23.59
CA ASP A 94 -8.15 17.09 23.96
C ASP A 94 -9.15 16.62 22.90
N SER A 95 -10.00 17.54 22.45
CA SER A 95 -11.02 17.25 21.45
C SER A 95 -10.41 16.82 20.12
N VAL A 96 -9.42 17.55 19.64
CA VAL A 96 -8.72 17.26 18.39
C VAL A 96 -7.82 16.02 18.56
N GLY A 97 -7.16 15.88 19.72
CA GLY A 97 -6.35 14.72 20.04
C GLY A 97 -7.15 13.41 20.03
N GLN A 98 -8.37 13.43 20.60
CA GLN A 98 -9.26 12.26 20.54
C GLN A 98 -9.67 11.90 19.10
N LEU A 99 -9.90 12.91 18.25
CA LEU A 99 -10.19 12.65 16.84
C LEU A 99 -8.98 12.02 16.15
N ILE A 100 -7.78 12.59 16.30
CA ILE A 100 -6.55 12.04 15.71
C ILE A 100 -6.37 10.59 16.16
N LYS A 101 -6.55 10.30 17.45
CA LYS A 101 -6.50 8.96 17.99
C LYS A 101 -7.48 8.00 17.30
N ASN A 102 -8.73 8.42 17.14
CA ASN A 102 -9.75 7.62 16.49
C ASN A 102 -9.45 7.39 15.01
N VAL A 103 -8.96 8.41 14.32
CA VAL A 103 -8.57 8.32 12.91
C VAL A 103 -7.37 7.37 12.74
N LEU A 104 -6.36 7.46 13.60
CA LEU A 104 -5.22 6.54 13.58
C LEU A 104 -5.66 5.08 13.81
N ASN A 105 -6.61 4.84 14.72
CA ASN A 105 -7.15 3.50 14.94
C ASN A 105 -7.84 2.90 13.72
N ASN A 106 -8.49 3.75 12.92
CA ASN A 106 -9.31 3.33 11.78
C ASN A 106 -8.59 3.44 10.43
N THR A 107 -7.35 3.93 10.41
CA THR A 107 -6.55 4.11 9.20
C THR A 107 -5.28 3.28 9.29
N ASP A 108 -5.27 2.11 8.65
CA ASP A 108 -4.15 1.15 8.77
C ASP A 108 -2.82 1.72 8.27
N ALA A 109 -2.87 2.54 7.23
CA ALA A 109 -1.69 3.16 6.62
C ALA A 109 -1.11 4.34 7.44
N ALA A 110 -1.85 4.88 8.40
CA ALA A 110 -1.39 5.99 9.23
C ALA A 110 -0.67 5.47 10.47
N ILE A 111 0.58 5.89 10.67
CA ILE A 111 1.42 5.49 11.80
C ILE A 111 1.41 6.56 12.89
N SER A 112 1.30 7.82 12.52
CA SER A 112 1.27 8.95 13.44
C SER A 112 0.38 10.08 12.91
N GLY A 113 -0.10 10.91 13.82
CA GLY A 113 -0.85 12.12 13.50
C GLY A 113 -0.53 13.21 14.50
N TYR A 114 -0.46 14.45 14.02
CA TYR A 114 -0.18 15.59 14.88
C TYR A 114 -0.82 16.88 14.36
N ILE A 115 -1.07 17.79 15.29
CA ILE A 115 -1.34 19.19 15.00
C ILE A 115 -0.30 19.98 15.75
N ARG A 116 0.40 20.87 15.05
CA ARG A 116 1.41 21.75 15.62
C ARG A 116 1.02 23.21 15.41
N TYR A 117 1.13 23.98 16.47
CA TYR A 117 0.92 25.42 16.41
C TYR A 117 2.18 26.14 15.95
N ASN A 118 2.00 27.30 15.31
CA ASN A 118 3.12 28.17 14.99
C ASN A 118 3.74 28.68 16.31
N PRO A 119 5.05 28.44 16.57
CA PRO A 119 5.72 28.89 17.81
C PRO A 119 5.64 30.40 18.01
N GLU A 120 5.50 31.20 16.93
CA GLU A 120 5.36 32.66 17.04
C GLU A 120 4.08 33.07 17.76
N LEU A 121 3.08 32.19 17.81
CA LEU A 121 1.83 32.45 18.55
C LEU A 121 2.02 32.47 20.06
N LYS A 122 3.10 31.89 20.59
CA LYS A 122 3.43 31.81 22.02
C LYS A 122 2.25 31.27 22.85
N LEU A 123 1.65 30.20 22.39
CA LEU A 123 0.60 29.50 23.14
C LEU A 123 1.20 28.66 24.27
N SER A 124 0.39 28.27 25.24
CA SER A 124 0.80 27.41 26.37
C SER A 124 1.06 25.94 25.96
N SER A 125 0.76 25.55 24.73
CA SER A 125 0.99 24.22 24.17
C SER A 125 1.45 24.34 22.75
N ASP A 126 2.40 23.49 22.35
CA ASP A 126 2.89 23.44 20.96
C ASP A 126 2.02 22.59 20.04
N GLY A 127 1.06 21.86 20.60
CA GLY A 127 0.14 21.02 19.82
C GLY A 127 -0.06 19.63 20.43
N VAL A 128 -0.59 18.73 19.62
CA VAL A 128 -0.92 17.35 20.00
C VAL A 128 -0.26 16.40 19.03
N PHE A 129 0.39 15.36 19.55
CA PHE A 129 1.06 14.32 18.77
C PHE A 129 0.65 12.94 19.26
N TRP A 130 0.32 12.05 18.31
CA TRP A 130 -0.03 10.66 18.56
C TRP A 130 0.75 9.73 17.66
N VAL A 131 1.23 8.63 18.23
CA VAL A 131 1.92 7.55 17.49
C VAL A 131 1.19 6.25 17.74
N LYS A 132 1.04 5.46 16.69
CA LYS A 132 0.52 4.09 16.74
C LYS A 132 1.71 3.16 16.99
N ASP A 133 1.85 2.64 18.22
CA ASP A 133 2.77 1.55 18.50
C ASP A 133 2.06 0.22 18.27
N SER A 134 2.81 -0.87 18.03
CA SER A 134 2.31 -2.17 17.60
C SER A 134 1.21 -2.78 18.48
N GLU A 135 1.02 -2.26 19.71
CA GLU A 135 -0.04 -2.71 20.62
C GLU A 135 -0.84 -1.58 21.29
N LYS A 136 -0.39 -0.32 21.28
CA LYS A 136 -1.10 0.79 21.93
C LYS A 136 -0.80 2.13 21.25
N ILE A 137 -1.83 2.97 21.16
CA ILE A 137 -1.65 4.36 20.77
C ILE A 137 -1.11 5.13 21.99
N VAL A 138 0.11 5.60 21.85
CA VAL A 138 0.79 6.39 22.90
C VAL A 138 0.66 7.87 22.59
N ALA A 139 0.11 8.63 23.53
CA ALA A 139 0.12 10.08 23.44
C ALA A 139 1.51 10.61 23.79
N HIS A 140 2.12 11.36 22.90
CA HIS A 140 3.26 12.19 23.24
C HIS A 140 2.83 13.65 23.16
N GLN A 141 2.79 14.31 24.31
CA GLN A 141 2.69 15.74 24.36
C GLN A 141 4.09 16.29 24.07
N CYS A 142 4.25 16.99 22.95
CA CYS A 142 5.48 17.72 22.68
C CYS A 142 5.55 18.90 23.66
N ILE A 143 6.32 18.73 24.70
CA ILE A 143 6.76 19.84 25.56
C ILE A 143 8.09 20.29 24.97
N VAL A 144 8.18 21.51 24.49
CA VAL A 144 9.44 22.23 24.25
C VAL A 144 9.70 23.18 25.37
#